data_3aa437ac06316c7d25d68effa6cfc857
#
_entry.id   3aa437ac06316c7d25d68effa6cfc857
#
_cell.length_a   1.000
_cell.length_b   1.000
_cell.length_c   1.000
_cell.angle_alpha   90.00
_cell.angle_beta   90.00
_cell.angle_gamma   90.00
#
_symmetry.space_group_name_H-M   'P 1'
#
loop_
_entity.id
_entity.type
_entity.pdbx_description
1 polymer ?
#
loop_
_entity_poly.entity_id
_entity_poly.type
_entity_poly.pdbx_seq_one_letter_code
_entity_poly.pdbx_strand_id
1 'polypeptide(L)'
;MKALLLYSSQEGQTRKIIERIAQQMPEYDCDIQDLHQVNEIALTDYDKILIGASIRYGRLNEKLYQFIQRHVTTLTNSKAAFFCVNLTARKEDQGKDTPEGSVYIQTFLKKSLWQPERIAVFAGALYYPRYRWFDKMMIRLIMTLTGGETDTSKEVEYTNWNKVSQFAEQFRNW
;
A
#
# COMPACT_ATOMS: atom_id res chain seq x y z
N MET A 1 -5.23 -22.41 -6.38
CA MET A 1 -5.21 -21.07 -6.99
C MET A 1 -3.95 -20.34 -6.56
N LYS A 2 -3.38 -19.47 -7.39
CA LYS A 2 -2.18 -18.71 -7.06
C LYS A 2 -2.47 -17.22 -6.97
N ALA A 3 -1.93 -16.54 -5.98
CA ALA A 3 -2.03 -15.10 -5.84
C ALA A 3 -0.64 -14.46 -5.73
N LEU A 4 -0.39 -13.43 -6.52
CA LEU A 4 0.82 -12.61 -6.38
C LEU A 4 0.50 -11.39 -5.54
N LEU A 5 1.27 -11.20 -4.48
CA LEU A 5 1.13 -10.09 -3.55
C LEU A 5 2.43 -9.29 -3.55
N LEU A 6 2.43 -8.16 -4.25
CA LEU A 6 3.60 -7.29 -4.38
C LEU A 6 3.53 -6.14 -3.38
N TYR A 7 4.64 -5.81 -2.75
CA TYR A 7 4.74 -4.63 -1.90
C TYR A 7 5.87 -3.70 -2.30
N SER A 8 5.61 -2.40 -2.18
CA SER A 8 6.61 -1.33 -2.24
C SER A 8 6.61 -0.63 -0.89
N SER A 9 7.56 -0.99 -0.02
CA SER A 9 7.64 -0.51 1.36
C SER A 9 9.07 -0.21 1.75
N GLN A 10 9.27 0.77 2.64
CA GLN A 10 10.59 1.09 3.20
C GLN A 10 10.69 0.71 4.69
N GLU A 11 9.65 0.98 5.47
CA GLU A 11 9.63 0.70 6.91
C GLU A 11 8.95 -0.63 7.26
N GLY A 12 8.40 -1.35 6.28
CA GLY A 12 7.83 -2.68 6.46
C GLY A 12 6.33 -2.74 6.74
N GLN A 13 5.63 -1.61 6.97
CA GLN A 13 4.19 -1.63 7.28
C GLN A 13 3.35 -2.16 6.12
N THR A 14 3.66 -1.79 4.88
CA THR A 14 2.97 -2.31 3.70
C THR A 14 3.13 -3.83 3.57
N ARG A 15 4.35 -4.34 3.83
CA ARG A 15 4.62 -5.77 3.85
C ARG A 15 3.79 -6.47 4.93
N LYS A 16 3.71 -5.92 6.15
CA LYS A 16 2.91 -6.46 7.26
C LYS A 16 1.42 -6.54 6.89
N ILE A 17 0.89 -5.53 6.17
CA ILE A 17 -0.48 -5.56 5.65
C ILE A 17 -0.66 -6.66 4.61
N ILE A 18 0.26 -6.80 3.66
CA ILE A 18 0.26 -7.87 2.64
C ILE A 18 0.27 -9.25 3.30
N GLU A 19 1.15 -9.48 4.29
CA GLU A 19 1.22 -10.74 5.02
C GLU A 19 -0.09 -11.05 5.76
N ARG A 20 -0.75 -10.03 6.33
CA ARG A 20 -2.05 -10.19 6.97
C ARG A 20 -3.15 -10.55 5.96
N ILE A 21 -3.14 -9.95 4.77
CA ILE A 21 -4.08 -10.28 3.69
C ILE A 21 -3.85 -11.73 3.23
N ALA A 22 -2.60 -12.14 3.00
CA ALA A 22 -2.26 -13.51 2.61
C ALA A 22 -2.77 -14.56 3.60
N GLN A 23 -2.63 -14.30 4.91
CA GLN A 23 -3.15 -15.20 5.97
C GLN A 23 -4.67 -15.40 5.89
N GLN A 24 -5.41 -14.51 5.27
CA GLN A 24 -6.87 -14.58 5.12
C GLN A 24 -7.30 -15.17 3.76
N MET A 25 -6.34 -15.69 2.99
CA MET A 25 -6.57 -16.32 1.69
C MET A 25 -6.04 -17.77 1.66
N PRO A 26 -6.50 -18.64 2.58
CA PRO A 26 -5.91 -19.98 2.78
C PRO A 26 -6.05 -20.90 1.55
N GLU A 27 -6.98 -20.63 0.66
CA GLU A 27 -7.18 -21.37 -0.59
C GLU A 27 -6.22 -20.94 -1.73
N TYR A 28 -5.46 -19.88 -1.52
CA TYR A 28 -4.47 -19.39 -2.48
C TYR A 28 -3.05 -19.73 -2.01
N ASP A 29 -2.24 -20.22 -2.94
CA ASP A 29 -0.79 -20.21 -2.81
C ASP A 29 -0.31 -18.76 -3.05
N CYS A 30 0.00 -18.06 -1.96
CA CYS A 30 0.32 -16.63 -1.98
C CYS A 30 1.84 -16.44 -2.13
N ASP A 31 2.25 -15.92 -3.29
CA ASP A 31 3.62 -15.50 -3.55
C ASP A 31 3.78 -14.01 -3.15
N ILE A 32 4.54 -13.75 -2.09
CA ILE A 32 4.77 -12.39 -1.57
C ILE A 32 6.16 -11.92 -1.99
N GLN A 33 6.22 -10.82 -2.76
CA GLN A 33 7.49 -10.32 -3.29
C GLN A 33 7.64 -8.80 -3.10
N ASP A 34 8.90 -8.37 -2.89
CA ASP A 34 9.27 -6.96 -2.93
C ASP A 34 9.33 -6.48 -4.38
N LEU A 35 8.46 -5.54 -4.73
CA LEU A 35 8.38 -4.96 -6.07
C LEU A 35 9.72 -4.37 -6.54
N HIS A 36 10.56 -3.92 -5.60
CA HIS A 36 11.87 -3.36 -5.93
C HIS A 36 12.92 -4.41 -6.30
N GLN A 37 12.67 -5.69 -5.99
CA GLN A 37 13.59 -6.82 -6.24
C GLN A 37 13.10 -7.71 -7.38
N VAL A 38 11.87 -7.52 -7.85
CA VAL A 38 11.31 -8.28 -8.98
C VAL A 38 11.94 -7.81 -10.29
N ASN A 39 12.70 -8.67 -10.93
CA ASN A 39 13.30 -8.40 -12.25
C ASN A 39 12.41 -8.90 -13.39
N GLU A 40 12.00 -10.17 -13.32
CA GLU A 40 11.12 -10.80 -14.30
C GLU A 40 10.05 -11.61 -13.56
N ILE A 41 8.80 -11.43 -13.92
CA ILE A 41 7.69 -12.18 -13.37
C ILE A 41 6.60 -12.36 -14.43
N ALA A 42 6.13 -13.61 -14.58
CA ALA A 42 5.01 -13.94 -15.45
C ALA A 42 3.70 -13.71 -14.69
N LEU A 43 3.12 -12.50 -14.79
CA LEU A 43 1.86 -12.16 -14.10
C LEU A 43 0.70 -13.05 -14.52
N THR A 44 0.77 -13.63 -15.71
CA THR A 44 -0.24 -14.56 -16.26
C THR A 44 -0.34 -15.90 -15.53
N ASP A 45 0.65 -16.22 -14.68
CA ASP A 45 0.67 -17.46 -13.91
C ASP A 45 -0.16 -17.37 -12.62
N TYR A 46 -0.73 -16.18 -12.34
CA TYR A 46 -1.48 -15.90 -11.12
C TYR A 46 -2.95 -15.62 -11.41
N ASP A 47 -3.83 -16.20 -10.60
CA ASP A 47 -5.28 -15.98 -10.67
C ASP A 47 -5.67 -14.60 -10.14
N LYS A 48 -4.88 -14.06 -9.20
CA LYS A 48 -5.07 -12.73 -8.58
C LYS A 48 -3.74 -12.03 -8.35
N ILE A 49 -3.78 -10.71 -8.46
CA ILE A 49 -2.63 -9.85 -8.23
C ILE A 49 -3.01 -8.72 -7.28
N LEU A 50 -2.24 -8.51 -6.23
CA LEU A 50 -2.40 -7.40 -5.31
C LEU A 50 -1.10 -6.59 -5.26
N ILE A 51 -1.20 -5.29 -5.44
CA ILE A 51 -0.07 -4.37 -5.31
C ILE A 51 -0.34 -3.42 -4.15
N GLY A 52 0.50 -3.45 -3.13
CA GLY A 52 0.48 -2.52 -2.02
C GLY A 52 1.68 -1.58 -2.06
N ALA A 53 1.45 -0.28 -1.89
CA ALA A 53 2.53 0.70 -1.92
C ALA A 53 2.37 1.78 -0.85
N SER A 54 3.49 2.16 -0.22
CA SER A 54 3.51 3.24 0.77
C SER A 54 3.90 4.58 0.15
N ILE A 55 3.34 5.64 0.71
CA ILE A 55 3.74 7.01 0.40
C ILE A 55 5.00 7.36 1.19
N ARG A 56 5.98 7.93 0.50
CA ARG A 56 7.14 8.55 1.11
C ARG A 56 7.40 9.92 0.48
N TYR A 57 7.66 10.92 1.30
CA TYR A 57 7.81 12.31 0.86
C TYR A 57 6.68 12.79 -0.05
N GLY A 58 5.43 12.42 0.29
CA GLY A 58 4.24 12.85 -0.44
C GLY A 58 4.00 12.17 -1.77
N ARG A 59 4.73 11.10 -2.12
CA ARG A 59 4.60 10.41 -3.41
C ARG A 59 4.80 8.90 -3.32
N LEU A 60 4.28 8.19 -4.30
CA LEU A 60 4.60 6.78 -4.56
C LEU A 60 5.96 6.66 -5.25
N ASN A 61 6.61 5.52 -5.06
CA ASN A 61 7.91 5.25 -5.67
C ASN A 61 7.79 5.12 -7.20
N GLU A 62 8.77 5.68 -7.94
CA GLU A 62 8.78 5.67 -9.40
C GLU A 62 8.88 4.25 -9.98
N LYS A 63 9.55 3.33 -9.29
CA LYS A 63 9.63 1.91 -9.71
C LYS A 63 8.25 1.24 -9.77
N LEU A 64 7.28 1.66 -8.94
CA LEU A 64 5.90 1.20 -9.03
C LEU A 64 5.29 1.56 -10.39
N TYR A 65 5.44 2.81 -10.82
CA TYR A 65 4.90 3.27 -12.12
C TYR A 65 5.59 2.56 -13.28
N GLN A 66 6.90 2.35 -13.21
CA GLN A 66 7.67 1.60 -14.22
C GLN A 66 7.21 0.15 -14.31
N PHE A 67 6.95 -0.50 -13.18
CA PHE A 67 6.39 -1.85 -13.13
C PHE A 67 4.99 -1.90 -13.77
N ILE A 68 4.11 -0.99 -13.38
CA ILE A 68 2.76 -0.88 -13.94
C ILE A 68 2.82 -0.65 -15.45
N GLN A 69 3.67 0.24 -15.93
CA GLN A 69 3.82 0.53 -17.36
C GLN A 69 4.24 -0.72 -18.17
N ARG A 70 5.16 -1.50 -17.64
CA ARG A 70 5.62 -2.75 -18.29
C ARG A 70 4.53 -3.82 -18.35
N HIS A 71 3.62 -3.83 -17.38
CA HIS A 71 2.63 -4.89 -17.19
C HIS A 71 1.19 -4.41 -17.34
N VAL A 72 0.95 -3.22 -17.88
CA VAL A 72 -0.38 -2.58 -17.92
C VAL A 72 -1.44 -3.46 -18.57
N THR A 73 -1.13 -4.12 -19.70
CA THR A 73 -2.07 -4.98 -20.41
C THR A 73 -2.49 -6.18 -19.55
N THR A 74 -1.54 -6.84 -18.90
CA THR A 74 -1.84 -7.99 -18.04
C THR A 74 -2.62 -7.55 -16.80
N LEU A 75 -2.20 -6.47 -16.12
CA LEU A 75 -2.91 -5.94 -14.95
C LEU A 75 -4.35 -5.54 -15.25
N THR A 76 -4.59 -4.94 -16.42
CA THR A 76 -5.94 -4.52 -16.84
C THR A 76 -6.86 -5.71 -17.13
N ASN A 77 -6.30 -6.82 -17.62
CA ASN A 77 -7.07 -8.02 -17.98
C ASN A 77 -7.10 -9.09 -16.88
N SER A 78 -6.49 -8.81 -15.72
CA SER A 78 -6.43 -9.74 -14.57
C SER A 78 -7.29 -9.23 -13.41
N LYS A 79 -7.59 -10.09 -12.45
CA LYS A 79 -8.12 -9.69 -11.14
C LYS A 79 -7.01 -9.05 -10.33
N ALA A 80 -6.70 -7.80 -10.65
CA ALA A 80 -5.61 -7.04 -10.07
C ALA A 80 -6.13 -5.85 -9.23
N ALA A 81 -5.74 -5.79 -7.96
CA ALA A 81 -6.15 -4.78 -7.00
C ALA A 81 -4.93 -3.94 -6.51
N PHE A 82 -5.22 -2.76 -6.00
CA PHE A 82 -4.21 -1.85 -5.46
C PHE A 82 -4.59 -1.33 -4.08
N PHE A 83 -3.62 -1.17 -3.19
CA PHE A 83 -3.82 -0.34 -2.00
C PHE A 83 -2.64 0.58 -1.73
N CYS A 84 -2.96 1.73 -1.14
CA CYS A 84 -2.00 2.74 -0.73
C CYS A 84 -1.92 2.80 0.80
N VAL A 85 -0.69 2.88 1.32
CA VAL A 85 -0.44 3.09 2.76
C VAL A 85 0.13 4.47 2.98
N ASN A 86 -0.51 5.27 3.82
CA ASN A 86 -0.06 6.61 4.15
C ASN A 86 -0.52 7.06 5.53
N LEU A 87 0.13 8.09 6.08
CA LEU A 87 -0.19 8.59 7.42
C LEU A 87 -1.45 9.45 7.49
N THR A 88 -1.86 10.09 6.38
CA THR A 88 -3.06 10.93 6.38
C THR A 88 -4.34 10.11 6.49
N ALA A 89 -4.30 8.84 6.09
CA ALA A 89 -5.43 7.91 6.18
C ALA A 89 -5.86 7.61 7.63
N ARG A 90 -5.09 8.00 8.66
CA ARG A 90 -5.52 7.94 10.06
C ARG A 90 -6.69 8.88 10.37
N LYS A 91 -6.94 9.87 9.50
CA LYS A 91 -8.05 10.83 9.63
C LYS A 91 -9.30 10.28 8.92
N GLU A 92 -9.85 9.20 9.48
CA GLU A 92 -11.03 8.52 8.93
C GLU A 92 -12.27 9.41 8.95
N ASP A 93 -12.40 10.27 9.97
CA ASP A 93 -13.47 11.29 10.11
C ASP A 93 -13.49 12.30 8.95
N GLN A 94 -12.37 12.47 8.26
CA GLN A 94 -12.22 13.33 7.09
C GLN A 94 -12.26 12.55 5.76
N GLY A 95 -12.56 11.25 5.80
CA GLY A 95 -12.60 10.38 4.62
C GLY A 95 -11.23 10.16 3.95
N LYS A 96 -10.11 10.43 4.66
CA LYS A 96 -8.76 10.31 4.09
C LYS A 96 -8.30 8.86 3.86
N ASP A 97 -9.06 7.92 4.37
CA ASP A 97 -8.88 6.48 4.22
C ASP A 97 -9.75 5.87 3.10
N THR A 98 -10.33 6.72 2.26
CA THR A 98 -11.09 6.29 1.08
C THR A 98 -10.35 6.65 -0.21
N PRO A 99 -10.58 5.91 -1.32
CA PRO A 99 -9.98 6.26 -2.62
C PRO A 99 -10.31 7.69 -3.06
N GLU A 100 -11.54 8.14 -2.85
CA GLU A 100 -12.04 9.48 -3.24
C GLU A 100 -11.41 10.58 -2.39
N GLY A 101 -11.25 10.33 -1.08
CA GLY A 101 -10.69 11.31 -0.13
C GLY A 101 -9.17 11.33 -0.07
N SER A 102 -8.50 10.36 -0.69
CA SER A 102 -7.04 10.26 -0.70
C SER A 102 -6.44 11.02 -1.89
N VAL A 103 -5.76 12.12 -1.61
CA VAL A 103 -5.00 12.86 -2.63
C VAL A 103 -3.96 11.99 -3.36
N TYR A 104 -3.42 10.99 -2.66
CA TYR A 104 -2.42 10.07 -3.23
C TYR A 104 -3.02 9.12 -4.25
N ILE A 105 -4.21 8.59 -3.98
CA ILE A 105 -4.94 7.76 -4.95
C ILE A 105 -5.38 8.61 -6.14
N GLN A 106 -5.90 9.81 -5.92
CA GLN A 106 -6.28 10.70 -7.02
C GLN A 106 -5.08 11.05 -7.91
N THR A 107 -3.91 11.26 -7.33
CA THR A 107 -2.66 11.49 -8.08
C THR A 107 -2.22 10.21 -8.81
N PHE A 108 -2.31 9.05 -8.16
CA PHE A 108 -2.00 7.76 -8.77
C PHE A 108 -2.88 7.51 -10.01
N LEU A 109 -4.19 7.67 -9.90
CA LEU A 109 -5.14 7.45 -11.00
C LEU A 109 -4.90 8.40 -12.19
N LYS A 110 -4.42 9.62 -11.94
CA LYS A 110 -4.05 10.57 -13.00
C LYS A 110 -2.74 10.21 -13.70
N LYS A 111 -1.78 9.64 -12.96
CA LYS A 111 -0.43 9.33 -13.46
C LYS A 111 -0.30 7.92 -14.01
N SER A 112 -1.05 6.97 -13.45
CA SER A 112 -0.97 5.56 -13.81
C SER A 112 -1.69 5.26 -15.12
N LEU A 113 -1.09 4.40 -15.94
CA LEU A 113 -1.73 3.84 -17.13
C LEU A 113 -2.74 2.74 -16.78
N TRP A 114 -2.65 2.18 -15.59
CA TRP A 114 -3.56 1.15 -15.08
C TRP A 114 -4.56 1.77 -14.12
N GLN A 115 -5.82 1.44 -14.30
CA GLN A 115 -6.94 1.86 -13.47
C GLN A 115 -7.50 0.63 -12.74
N PRO A 116 -7.04 0.33 -11.51
CA PRO A 116 -7.51 -0.83 -10.77
C PRO A 116 -9.01 -0.73 -10.47
N GLU A 117 -9.74 -1.84 -10.61
CA GLU A 117 -11.17 -1.90 -10.25
C GLU A 117 -11.37 -1.88 -8.72
N ARG A 118 -10.38 -2.38 -7.98
CA ARG A 118 -10.43 -2.43 -6.52
C ARG A 118 -9.25 -1.66 -5.94
N ILE A 119 -9.59 -0.65 -5.15
CA ILE A 119 -8.61 0.23 -4.51
C ILE A 119 -8.95 0.35 -3.03
N ALA A 120 -7.93 0.26 -2.17
CA ALA A 120 -8.05 0.56 -0.75
C ALA A 120 -6.99 1.58 -0.30
N VAL A 121 -7.26 2.21 0.83
CA VAL A 121 -6.34 3.13 1.49
C VAL A 121 -6.25 2.75 2.95
N PHE A 122 -5.03 2.51 3.43
CA PHE A 122 -4.80 2.16 4.83
C PHE A 122 -3.88 3.18 5.50
N ALA A 123 -4.14 3.46 6.76
CA ALA A 123 -3.21 4.20 7.58
C ALA A 123 -1.95 3.35 7.83
N GLY A 124 -0.80 3.99 7.78
CA GLY A 124 0.49 3.36 8.02
C GLY A 124 0.89 3.37 9.50
N ALA A 125 2.19 3.39 9.74
CA ALA A 125 2.77 3.45 11.06
C ALA A 125 3.91 4.48 11.11
N LEU A 126 4.17 5.01 12.29
CA LEU A 126 5.31 5.85 12.60
C LEU A 126 6.33 5.05 13.39
N TYR A 127 7.53 4.92 12.83
CA TYR A 127 8.64 4.23 13.46
C TYR A 127 9.79 5.21 13.73
N TYR A 128 9.53 6.30 14.45
CA TYR A 128 10.51 7.36 14.70
C TYR A 128 11.91 6.87 15.11
N PRO A 129 12.06 5.90 16.01
CA PRO A 129 13.38 5.40 16.40
C PRO A 129 14.19 4.81 15.23
N ARG A 130 13.52 4.33 14.17
CA ARG A 130 14.13 3.72 12.99
C ARG A 130 14.51 4.72 11.90
N TYR A 131 14.03 5.96 12.00
CA TYR A 131 14.26 6.98 10.99
C TYR A 131 15.64 7.63 11.14
N ARG A 132 16.24 7.96 10.00
CA ARG A 132 17.43 8.83 9.99
C ARG A 132 17.05 10.21 10.51
N TRP A 133 18.03 10.95 11.05
CA TRP A 133 17.80 12.25 11.68
C TRP A 133 16.97 13.22 10.81
N PHE A 134 17.29 13.33 9.52
CA PHE A 134 16.58 14.22 8.60
C PHE A 134 15.13 13.79 8.40
N ASP A 135 14.89 12.49 8.18
CA ASP A 135 13.52 11.94 8.00
C ASP A 135 12.70 12.12 9.27
N LYS A 136 13.30 11.92 10.41
CA LYS A 136 12.69 12.13 11.74
C LYS A 136 12.22 13.57 11.92
N MET A 137 13.03 14.56 11.54
CA MET A 137 12.67 15.98 11.60
C MET A 137 11.53 16.31 10.64
N MET A 138 11.60 15.85 9.39
CA MET A 138 10.59 16.12 8.37
C MET A 138 9.24 15.53 8.76
N ILE A 139 9.21 14.29 9.21
CA ILE A 139 7.99 13.61 9.65
C ILE A 139 7.42 14.30 10.90
N ARG A 140 8.26 14.66 11.86
CA ARG A 140 7.84 15.40 13.05
C ARG A 140 7.18 16.73 12.67
N LEU A 141 7.73 17.48 11.73
CA LEU A 141 7.15 18.73 11.25
C LEU A 141 5.77 18.49 10.63
N ILE A 142 5.64 17.51 9.75
CA ILE A 142 4.37 17.13 9.12
C ILE A 142 3.34 16.73 10.20
N MET A 143 3.74 15.91 11.16
CA MET A 143 2.85 15.47 12.23
C MET A 143 2.44 16.61 13.17
N THR A 144 3.32 17.55 13.45
CA THR A 144 2.98 18.78 14.20
C THR A 144 1.92 19.59 13.47
N LEU A 145 2.08 19.81 12.17
CA LEU A 145 1.12 20.57 11.36
C LEU A 145 -0.21 19.85 11.16
N THR A 146 -0.23 18.53 11.23
CA THR A 146 -1.42 17.70 10.96
C THR A 146 -2.05 17.08 12.21
N GLY A 147 -1.57 17.44 13.42
CA GLY A 147 -2.10 16.97 14.69
C GLY A 147 -1.85 15.49 15.01
N GLY A 148 -0.71 14.96 14.53
CA GLY A 148 -0.28 13.59 14.83
C GLY A 148 0.73 13.50 15.98
N GLU A 149 1.25 12.27 16.24
CA GLU A 149 2.26 12.01 17.26
C GLU A 149 3.60 12.68 16.91
N THR A 150 4.15 13.43 17.81
CA THR A 150 5.41 14.17 17.66
C THR A 150 6.53 13.68 18.57
N ASP A 151 6.26 12.76 19.49
CA ASP A 151 7.25 12.14 20.34
C ASP A 151 8.13 11.16 19.53
N THR A 152 9.36 11.58 19.27
CA THR A 152 10.31 10.83 18.43
C THR A 152 10.89 9.57 19.09
N SER A 153 10.54 9.29 20.33
CA SER A 153 10.90 8.05 21.04
C SER A 153 9.90 6.91 20.81
N LYS A 154 8.74 7.21 20.21
CA LYS A 154 7.64 6.27 20.07
C LYS A 154 7.57 5.62 18.69
N GLU A 155 7.02 4.40 18.67
CA GLU A 155 6.47 3.74 17.50
C GLU A 155 4.95 3.71 17.64
N VAL A 156 4.22 4.17 16.61
CA VAL A 156 2.75 4.23 16.63
C VAL A 156 2.21 3.61 15.35
N GLU A 157 1.36 2.61 15.49
CA GLU A 157 0.65 1.97 14.38
C GLU A 157 -0.77 2.53 14.30
N TYR A 158 -1.11 3.14 13.16
CA TYR A 158 -2.43 3.69 12.89
C TYR A 158 -3.30 2.77 12.03
N THR A 159 -2.77 1.65 11.58
CA THR A 159 -3.47 0.72 10.67
C THR A 159 -4.74 0.18 11.30
N ASN A 160 -5.88 0.38 10.64
CA ASN A 160 -7.15 -0.23 11.01
C ASN A 160 -7.22 -1.65 10.44
N TRP A 161 -6.90 -2.64 11.28
CA TRP A 161 -6.85 -4.04 10.89
C TRP A 161 -8.20 -4.63 10.50
N ASN A 162 -9.30 -4.07 10.99
CA ASN A 162 -10.64 -4.49 10.56
C ASN A 162 -10.88 -4.12 9.09
N LYS A 163 -10.47 -2.93 8.66
CA LYS A 163 -10.55 -2.51 7.25
C LYS A 163 -9.65 -3.35 6.36
N VAL A 164 -8.45 -3.71 6.84
CA VAL A 164 -7.56 -4.63 6.12
C VAL A 164 -8.23 -6.00 5.93
N SER A 165 -8.86 -6.53 6.99
CA SER A 165 -9.56 -7.82 6.93
C SER A 165 -10.78 -7.79 6.00
N GLN A 166 -11.56 -6.72 6.02
CA GLN A 166 -12.68 -6.53 5.10
C GLN A 166 -12.22 -6.48 3.64
N PHE A 167 -11.14 -5.77 3.37
CA PHE A 167 -10.57 -5.71 2.03
C PHE A 167 -10.03 -7.07 1.58
N ALA A 168 -9.36 -7.80 2.47
CA ALA A 168 -8.87 -9.15 2.19
C ALA A 168 -9.99 -10.10 1.81
N GLU A 169 -11.12 -10.06 2.54
CA GLU A 169 -12.31 -10.86 2.23
C GLU A 169 -12.91 -10.48 0.87
N GLN A 170 -13.07 -9.19 0.59
CA GLN A 170 -13.56 -8.69 -0.69
C GLN A 170 -12.64 -9.10 -1.85
N PHE A 171 -11.33 -9.03 -1.65
CA PHE A 171 -10.34 -9.42 -2.66
C PHE A 171 -10.34 -10.93 -2.88
N ARG A 172 -10.42 -11.71 -1.80
CA ARG A 172 -10.50 -13.17 -1.85
C ARG A 172 -11.73 -13.66 -2.62
N ASN A 173 -12.88 -13.04 -2.39
CA ASN A 173 -14.16 -13.45 -2.95
C ASN A 173 -14.45 -12.86 -4.35
N TRP A 174 -13.55 -12.04 -4.85
CA TRP A 174 -13.70 -11.40 -6.18
C TRP A 174 -13.50 -12.35 -7.36
#